data_23892a8a38c2e525a2c1278f41058ddb
#
_entry.id   23892a8a38c2e525a2c1278f41058ddb
#
_cell.length_a   1.000
_cell.length_b   1.000
_cell.length_c   1.000
_cell.angle_alpha   90.00
_cell.angle_beta   90.00
_cell.angle_gamma   90.00
#
_symmetry.space_group_name_H-M   'P 1'
#
loop_
_entity.id
_entity.type
_entity.pdbx_description
1 polymer ?
#
loop_
_entity_poly.entity_id
_entity_poly.type
_entity_poly.pdbx_seq_one_letter_code
_entity_poly.pdbx_strand_id
1 'polypeptide(L)'
;MSRVKGLVLCGGPGTRLRPITYYFQKTMIPIGLKQKPLLEYVVRLFKFHGIEDLAFLVSYKAEQIVNYFDGGSRFGVRISYVRDDPQLRGTAGSVLNAYRQGVVNEEDTLLTYYGDILTNTDLESLSRFHKSKRSSATVALSSGFMVRVGLADLKKSGRLRGFVEKPKLEKPVSVGIIVFKGENLKDMEMLKKEKRVVDLMRDVIPYLINTGKPVYGFLSDAFWYDVGSMEAYEKLNPKLVENLFSYLFK
;
A
#
# COMPACT_ATOMS: atom_id res chain seq x y z
N MET A 1 22.22 -1.29 -12.17
CA MET A 1 21.31 -1.78 -11.10
C MET A 1 19.92 -1.32 -11.46
N SER A 2 18.89 -2.23 -11.47
CA SER A 2 17.50 -1.82 -11.68
C SER A 2 17.13 -0.80 -10.61
N ARG A 3 16.60 0.33 -11.04
CA ARG A 3 16.17 1.44 -10.16
C ARG A 3 14.88 1.04 -9.46
N VAL A 4 14.82 1.20 -8.15
CA VAL A 4 13.55 1.03 -7.42
C VAL A 4 12.73 2.30 -7.61
N LYS A 5 11.50 2.14 -8.09
CA LYS A 5 10.52 3.20 -8.25
C LYS A 5 9.35 3.00 -7.30
N GLY A 6 9.05 4.01 -6.49
CA GLY A 6 7.90 3.96 -5.57
C GLY A 6 6.60 4.31 -6.30
N LEU A 7 5.60 3.44 -6.20
CA LEU A 7 4.25 3.68 -6.69
C LEU A 7 3.29 3.81 -5.52
N VAL A 8 2.67 4.97 -5.33
CA VAL A 8 1.75 5.19 -4.21
C VAL A 8 0.31 5.28 -4.70
N LEU A 9 -0.52 4.34 -4.26
CA LEU A 9 -1.94 4.25 -4.60
C LEU A 9 -2.75 5.25 -3.76
N CYS A 10 -3.13 6.38 -4.34
CA CYS A 10 -3.83 7.48 -3.68
C CYS A 10 -5.18 7.85 -4.35
N GLY A 11 -5.70 7.04 -5.30
CA GLY A 11 -6.90 7.40 -6.08
C GLY A 11 -8.24 7.20 -5.37
N GLY A 12 -8.28 6.45 -4.29
CA GLY A 12 -9.52 6.01 -3.64
C GLY A 12 -10.34 7.14 -2.98
N PRO A 13 -11.70 7.08 -3.06
CA PRO A 13 -12.59 8.12 -2.49
C PRO A 13 -12.73 8.07 -0.97
N GLY A 14 -12.25 7.02 -0.29
CA GLY A 14 -12.25 6.92 1.17
C GLY A 14 -13.66 6.94 1.80
N THR A 15 -14.62 6.23 1.23
CA THR A 15 -16.04 6.27 1.66
C THR A 15 -16.25 5.86 3.13
N ARG A 16 -15.39 4.97 3.68
CA ARG A 16 -15.41 4.56 5.10
C ARG A 16 -14.89 5.62 6.07
N LEU A 17 -14.25 6.68 5.54
CA LEU A 17 -13.76 7.84 6.29
C LEU A 17 -14.68 9.05 6.21
N ARG A 18 -15.89 8.92 5.64
CA ARG A 18 -16.89 9.98 5.66
C ARG A 18 -17.33 10.27 7.09
N PRO A 19 -17.57 11.56 7.47
CA PRO A 19 -17.69 12.72 6.57
C PRO A 19 -16.36 13.42 6.21
N ILE A 20 -15.23 13.09 6.81
CA ILE A 20 -13.94 13.78 6.60
C ILE A 20 -13.56 13.80 5.10
N THR A 21 -13.78 12.70 4.38
CA THR A 21 -13.44 12.59 2.96
C THR A 21 -14.38 13.33 2.02
N TYR A 22 -15.44 13.98 2.53
CA TYR A 22 -16.13 15.00 1.74
C TYR A 22 -15.27 16.24 1.52
N TYR A 23 -14.30 16.51 2.39
CA TYR A 23 -13.43 17.68 2.35
C TYR A 23 -12.00 17.32 2.00
N PHE A 24 -11.47 16.23 2.53
CA PHE A 24 -10.08 15.78 2.32
C PHE A 24 -10.00 14.54 1.44
N GLN A 25 -8.95 14.47 0.62
CA GLN A 25 -8.53 13.20 0.04
C GLN A 25 -8.04 12.28 1.17
N LYS A 26 -8.36 10.99 1.15
CA LYS A 26 -8.15 10.09 2.31
C LYS A 26 -6.69 10.05 2.81
N THR A 27 -5.72 10.15 1.91
CA THR A 27 -4.29 10.13 2.26
C THR A 27 -3.77 11.50 2.72
N MET A 28 -4.58 12.56 2.54
CA MET A 28 -4.29 13.91 3.00
C MET A 28 -4.86 14.23 4.38
N ILE A 29 -5.52 13.26 5.04
CA ILE A 29 -6.03 13.43 6.40
C ILE A 29 -4.85 13.63 7.34
N PRO A 30 -4.88 14.69 8.20
CA PRO A 30 -3.79 14.97 9.14
C PRO A 30 -3.72 13.92 10.26
N ILE A 31 -2.51 13.47 10.58
CA ILE A 31 -2.26 12.53 11.67
C ILE A 31 -1.12 13.00 12.57
N GLY A 32 -1.03 12.40 13.76
CA GLY A 32 0.02 12.68 14.74
C GLY A 32 -0.08 14.08 15.35
N LEU A 33 0.84 14.41 16.25
CA LEU A 33 0.90 15.72 16.91
C LEU A 33 1.28 16.87 15.95
N LYS A 34 2.08 16.55 14.91
CA LYS A 34 2.47 17.51 13.88
C LYS A 34 1.35 17.80 12.89
N GLN A 35 0.23 17.09 12.96
CA GLN A 35 -0.93 17.24 12.05
C GLN A 35 -0.54 17.27 10.57
N LYS A 36 0.45 16.45 10.19
CA LYS A 36 0.87 16.31 8.80
C LYS A 36 -0.01 15.31 8.06
N PRO A 37 -0.23 15.49 6.75
CA PRO A 37 -0.94 14.49 5.96
C PRO A 37 -0.33 13.09 6.12
N LEU A 38 -1.17 12.05 6.19
CA LEU A 38 -0.69 10.66 6.20
C LEU A 38 0.30 10.39 5.06
N LEU A 39 0.01 10.90 3.86
CA LEU A 39 0.87 10.73 2.69
C LEU A 39 2.26 11.38 2.87
N GLU A 40 2.42 12.40 3.72
CA GLU A 40 3.74 12.97 4.00
C GLU A 40 4.62 11.97 4.76
N TYR A 41 4.06 11.19 5.69
CA TYR A 41 4.80 10.12 6.36
C TYR A 41 5.25 9.05 5.37
N VAL A 42 4.41 8.70 4.41
CA VAL A 42 4.74 7.75 3.34
C VAL A 42 5.90 8.27 2.48
N VAL A 43 5.82 9.53 2.02
CA VAL A 43 6.89 10.16 1.20
C VAL A 43 8.21 10.19 1.95
N ARG A 44 8.18 10.59 3.23
CA ARG A 44 9.37 10.66 4.06
C ARG A 44 9.95 9.28 4.36
N LEU A 45 9.12 8.25 4.50
CA LEU A 45 9.57 6.87 4.62
C LEU A 45 10.31 6.40 3.37
N PHE A 46 9.77 6.68 2.19
CA PHE A 46 10.45 6.40 0.91
C PHE A 46 11.81 7.11 0.84
N LYS A 47 11.83 8.41 1.13
CA LYS A 47 13.07 9.21 1.15
C LYS A 47 14.08 8.66 2.15
N PHE A 48 13.65 8.32 3.36
CA PHE A 48 14.51 7.77 4.42
C PHE A 48 15.22 6.48 3.97
N HIS A 49 14.55 5.67 3.15
CA HIS A 49 15.11 4.45 2.56
C HIS A 49 15.74 4.65 1.17
N GLY A 50 16.03 5.89 0.77
CA GLY A 50 16.74 6.20 -0.47
C GLY A 50 15.94 5.97 -1.75
N ILE A 51 14.61 5.81 -1.66
CA ILE A 51 13.72 5.67 -2.82
C ILE A 51 13.15 7.06 -3.13
N GLU A 52 13.77 7.74 -4.09
CA GLU A 52 13.51 9.15 -4.37
C GLU A 52 12.68 9.39 -5.64
N ASP A 53 12.44 8.37 -6.45
CA ASP A 53 11.61 8.44 -7.64
C ASP A 53 10.24 7.84 -7.37
N LEU A 54 9.23 8.69 -7.25
CA LEU A 54 7.89 8.31 -6.86
C LEU A 54 6.89 8.61 -7.97
N ALA A 55 5.91 7.72 -8.15
CA ALA A 55 4.73 8.00 -8.96
C ALA A 55 3.48 7.88 -8.07
N PHE A 56 2.69 8.94 -8.02
CA PHE A 56 1.42 8.97 -7.32
C PHE A 56 0.30 8.62 -8.28
N LEU A 57 -0.40 7.51 -8.00
CA LEU A 57 -1.56 7.06 -8.77
C LEU A 57 -2.80 7.70 -8.14
N VAL A 58 -3.28 8.78 -8.75
CA VAL A 58 -4.25 9.72 -8.16
C VAL A 58 -5.58 9.73 -8.93
N SER A 59 -6.67 10.03 -8.23
CA SER A 59 -8.01 10.16 -8.82
C SER A 59 -8.85 11.16 -8.02
N TYR A 60 -9.59 10.67 -7.03
CA TYR A 60 -10.48 11.49 -6.21
C TYR A 60 -9.71 12.60 -5.48
N LYS A 61 -10.09 13.87 -5.70
CA LYS A 61 -9.46 15.07 -5.10
C LYS A 61 -7.93 15.12 -5.31
N ALA A 62 -7.47 14.70 -6.48
CA ALA A 62 -6.04 14.67 -6.83
C ALA A 62 -5.35 16.02 -6.63
N GLU A 63 -6.06 17.14 -6.84
CA GLU A 63 -5.53 18.50 -6.69
C GLU A 63 -4.98 18.78 -5.29
N GLN A 64 -5.58 18.19 -4.24
CA GLN A 64 -5.07 18.37 -2.88
C GLN A 64 -3.69 17.74 -2.71
N ILE A 65 -3.44 16.60 -3.36
CA ILE A 65 -2.14 15.92 -3.34
C ILE A 65 -1.14 16.74 -4.18
N VAL A 66 -1.52 17.09 -5.41
CA VAL A 66 -0.66 17.86 -6.33
C VAL A 66 -0.23 19.19 -5.72
N ASN A 67 -1.17 19.96 -5.17
CA ASN A 67 -0.90 21.25 -4.57
C ASN A 67 -0.02 21.17 -3.31
N TYR A 68 -0.09 20.06 -2.57
CA TYR A 68 0.71 19.87 -1.37
C TYR A 68 2.13 19.42 -1.66
N PHE A 69 2.31 18.49 -2.59
CA PHE A 69 3.61 17.85 -2.83
C PHE A 69 4.37 18.48 -4.00
N ASP A 70 3.66 19.13 -4.94
CA ASP A 70 4.25 19.69 -6.16
C ASP A 70 5.16 18.64 -6.86
N GLY A 71 6.33 19.01 -7.35
CA GLY A 71 7.32 18.06 -7.91
C GLY A 71 8.09 17.22 -6.88
N GLY A 72 7.82 17.38 -5.59
CA GLY A 72 8.42 16.62 -4.50
C GLY A 72 9.75 17.15 -3.98
N SER A 73 10.32 18.20 -4.59
CA SER A 73 11.65 18.73 -4.25
C SER A 73 11.79 19.14 -2.78
N ARG A 74 10.74 19.72 -2.19
CA ARG A 74 10.68 20.09 -0.77
C ARG A 74 10.84 18.90 0.18
N PHE A 75 10.56 17.69 -0.30
CA PHE A 75 10.68 16.43 0.45
C PHE A 75 11.92 15.62 0.05
N GLY A 76 12.75 16.16 -0.85
CA GLY A 76 13.95 15.48 -1.36
C GLY A 76 13.65 14.30 -2.27
N VAL A 77 12.51 14.30 -2.95
CA VAL A 77 12.08 13.27 -3.90
C VAL A 77 11.64 13.91 -5.22
N ARG A 78 11.46 13.08 -6.26
CA ARG A 78 10.79 13.47 -7.51
C ARG A 78 9.47 12.76 -7.58
N ILE A 79 8.38 13.50 -7.82
CA ILE A 79 7.03 12.95 -7.88
C ILE A 79 6.46 13.17 -9.28
N SER A 80 6.05 12.06 -9.90
CA SER A 80 5.22 12.04 -11.11
C SER A 80 3.78 11.72 -10.72
N TYR A 81 2.81 12.32 -11.39
CA TYR A 81 1.39 12.08 -11.13
C TYR A 81 0.75 11.34 -12.30
N VAL A 82 0.06 10.24 -12.01
CA VAL A 82 -0.71 9.48 -12.98
C VAL A 82 -2.16 9.51 -12.55
N ARG A 83 -3.01 10.20 -13.33
CA ARG A 83 -4.47 10.24 -13.06
C ARG A 83 -5.11 8.95 -13.54
N ASP A 84 -6.01 8.38 -12.73
CA ASP A 84 -6.72 7.15 -13.08
C ASP A 84 -7.45 7.27 -14.43
N ASP A 85 -7.36 6.21 -15.21
CA ASP A 85 -8.12 6.02 -16.43
C ASP A 85 -9.39 5.17 -16.12
N PRO A 86 -10.60 5.66 -16.45
CA PRO A 86 -11.84 4.90 -16.26
C PRO A 86 -11.85 3.52 -16.95
N GLN A 87 -11.04 3.32 -17.98
CA GLN A 87 -10.89 2.05 -18.67
C GLN A 87 -9.94 1.08 -17.94
N LEU A 88 -9.03 1.61 -17.10
CA LEU A 88 -8.01 0.85 -16.35
C LEU A 88 -8.36 0.80 -14.87
N ARG A 89 -9.48 0.16 -14.53
CA ARG A 89 -10.02 0.12 -13.17
C ARG A 89 -9.32 -0.90 -12.27
N GLY A 90 -9.24 -0.58 -10.98
CA GLY A 90 -8.60 -1.39 -9.93
C GLY A 90 -7.15 -1.02 -9.72
N THR A 91 -6.53 -1.50 -8.64
CA THR A 91 -5.18 -1.12 -8.24
C THR A 91 -4.10 -1.54 -9.25
N ALA A 92 -4.26 -2.68 -9.91
CA ALA A 92 -3.40 -3.07 -11.03
C ALA A 92 -3.68 -2.23 -12.28
N GLY A 93 -4.93 -1.81 -12.50
CA GLY A 93 -5.28 -0.89 -13.57
C GLY A 93 -4.56 0.45 -13.45
N SER A 94 -4.48 1.03 -12.25
CA SER A 94 -3.72 2.26 -12.00
C SER A 94 -2.22 2.09 -12.28
N VAL A 95 -1.63 0.93 -11.93
CA VAL A 95 -0.23 0.60 -12.27
C VAL A 95 -0.03 0.47 -13.78
N LEU A 96 -0.94 -0.21 -14.48
CA LEU A 96 -0.92 -0.32 -15.94
C LEU A 96 -1.05 1.05 -16.62
N ASN A 97 -1.84 1.95 -16.06
CA ASN A 97 -1.95 3.30 -16.57
C ASN A 97 -0.60 4.05 -16.49
N ALA A 98 0.13 3.88 -15.38
CA ALA A 98 1.48 4.42 -15.25
C ALA A 98 2.45 3.81 -16.29
N TYR A 99 2.31 2.53 -16.60
CA TYR A 99 3.08 1.86 -17.64
C TYR A 99 2.77 2.42 -19.03
N ARG A 100 1.49 2.54 -19.39
CA ARG A 100 1.06 3.08 -20.69
C ARG A 100 1.45 4.54 -20.92
N GLN A 101 1.58 5.32 -19.83
CA GLN A 101 2.08 6.69 -19.88
C GLN A 101 3.62 6.78 -19.84
N GLY A 102 4.33 5.65 -19.84
CA GLY A 102 5.81 5.62 -19.81
C GLY A 102 6.41 6.10 -18.48
N VAL A 103 5.60 6.19 -17.42
CA VAL A 103 6.07 6.57 -16.08
C VAL A 103 6.84 5.43 -15.42
N VAL A 104 6.46 4.18 -15.70
CA VAL A 104 7.17 2.95 -15.30
C VAL A 104 7.40 2.05 -16.51
N ASN A 105 8.40 1.17 -16.44
CA ASN A 105 8.75 0.23 -17.51
C ASN A 105 9.10 -1.16 -16.97
N GLU A 106 9.34 -2.11 -17.89
CA GLU A 106 9.61 -3.51 -17.57
C GLU A 106 10.98 -3.76 -16.89
N GLU A 107 11.89 -2.81 -16.98
CA GLU A 107 13.22 -2.89 -16.36
C GLU A 107 13.23 -2.39 -14.91
N ASP A 108 12.16 -1.69 -14.50
CA ASP A 108 12.04 -1.13 -13.16
C ASP A 108 11.79 -2.23 -12.10
N THR A 109 12.21 -1.95 -10.89
CA THR A 109 11.70 -2.62 -9.69
C THR A 109 10.64 -1.71 -9.08
N LEU A 110 9.39 -2.17 -9.06
CA LEU A 110 8.23 -1.37 -8.65
C LEU A 110 7.87 -1.66 -7.19
N LEU A 111 8.08 -0.70 -6.29
CA LEU A 111 7.63 -0.79 -4.91
C LEU A 111 6.27 -0.09 -4.80
N THR A 112 5.20 -0.87 -4.82
CA THR A 112 3.83 -0.38 -4.72
C THR A 112 3.38 -0.30 -3.27
N TYR A 113 2.81 0.84 -2.89
CA TYR A 113 2.42 1.17 -1.53
C TYR A 113 0.98 1.71 -1.50
N TYR A 114 0.13 1.13 -0.65
CA TYR A 114 -1.23 1.63 -0.44
C TYR A 114 -1.19 2.87 0.46
N GLY A 115 -1.52 4.03 -0.08
CA GLY A 115 -1.29 5.33 0.54
C GLY A 115 -2.05 5.60 1.85
N ASP A 116 -2.98 4.73 2.24
CA ASP A 116 -3.71 4.79 3.51
C ASP A 116 -3.09 3.94 4.63
N ILE A 117 -1.93 3.35 4.39
CA ILE A 117 -1.16 2.59 5.39
C ILE A 117 -0.10 3.47 6.03
N LEU A 118 -0.08 3.51 7.35
CA LEU A 118 1.01 4.08 8.15
C LEU A 118 1.88 2.94 8.67
N THR A 119 3.16 2.93 8.31
CA THR A 119 4.11 1.90 8.78
C THR A 119 5.53 2.43 8.85
N ASN A 120 6.36 1.81 9.68
CA ASN A 120 7.82 1.98 9.71
C ASN A 120 8.57 0.76 9.14
N THR A 121 7.93 0.03 8.23
CA THR A 121 8.57 -1.09 7.51
C THR A 121 9.85 -0.63 6.82
N ASP A 122 10.92 -1.39 6.97
CA ASP A 122 12.19 -1.17 6.28
C ASP A 122 12.05 -1.50 4.78
N LEU A 123 11.81 -0.45 3.97
CA LEU A 123 11.62 -0.59 2.51
C LEU A 123 12.91 -0.97 1.79
N GLU A 124 14.07 -0.61 2.34
CA GLU A 124 15.36 -1.01 1.78
C GLU A 124 15.58 -2.51 1.96
N SER A 125 15.37 -3.03 3.19
CA SER A 125 15.47 -4.47 3.47
C SER A 125 14.46 -5.29 2.68
N LEU A 126 13.22 -4.82 2.51
CA LEU A 126 12.21 -5.43 1.64
C LEU A 126 12.69 -5.49 0.19
N SER A 127 13.25 -4.41 -0.33
CA SER A 127 13.78 -4.34 -1.72
C SER A 127 14.98 -5.25 -1.90
N ARG A 128 15.90 -5.30 -0.93
CA ARG A 128 17.05 -6.22 -0.92
C ARG A 128 16.62 -7.68 -0.88
N PHE A 129 15.62 -8.02 -0.05
CA PHE A 129 15.06 -9.36 0.03
C PHE A 129 14.44 -9.77 -1.31
N HIS A 130 13.59 -8.93 -1.91
CA HIS A 130 13.01 -9.16 -3.23
C HIS A 130 14.08 -9.51 -4.27
N LYS A 131 15.15 -8.71 -4.32
CA LYS A 131 16.27 -8.92 -5.25
C LYS A 131 17.05 -10.19 -4.94
N SER A 132 17.37 -10.48 -3.68
CA SER A 132 18.13 -11.68 -3.26
C SER A 132 17.40 -12.98 -3.61
N LYS A 133 16.06 -12.98 -3.53
CA LYS A 133 15.21 -14.11 -3.90
C LYS A 133 14.94 -14.20 -5.41
N ARG A 134 15.39 -13.23 -6.20
CA ARG A 134 15.04 -13.10 -7.62
C ARG A 134 13.52 -13.17 -7.83
N SER A 135 12.77 -12.63 -6.86
CA SER A 135 11.31 -12.71 -6.81
C SER A 135 10.66 -12.06 -8.01
N SER A 136 9.57 -12.62 -8.50
CA SER A 136 8.64 -11.95 -9.40
C SER A 136 7.83 -10.90 -8.66
N ALA A 137 7.32 -11.29 -7.48
CA ALA A 137 6.68 -10.37 -6.54
C ALA A 137 7.07 -10.70 -5.09
N THR A 138 7.13 -9.68 -4.22
CA THR A 138 7.33 -9.84 -2.79
C THR A 138 6.30 -9.02 -2.04
N VAL A 139 5.49 -9.68 -1.22
CA VAL A 139 4.46 -9.03 -0.39
C VAL A 139 5.03 -8.79 1.00
N ALA A 140 4.96 -7.56 1.50
CA ALA A 140 5.27 -7.28 2.90
C ALA A 140 4.13 -7.82 3.79
N LEU A 141 4.51 -8.58 4.81
CA LEU A 141 3.61 -9.27 5.71
C LEU A 141 3.92 -8.89 7.16
N SER A 142 2.88 -8.82 7.99
CA SER A 142 3.01 -8.69 9.44
C SER A 142 2.54 -9.97 10.13
N SER A 143 3.23 -10.35 11.21
CA SER A 143 2.77 -11.40 12.12
C SER A 143 1.78 -10.80 13.12
N GLY A 144 0.64 -11.44 13.30
CA GLY A 144 -0.22 -11.14 14.44
C GLY A 144 -1.25 -10.03 14.26
N PHE A 145 -2.13 -10.18 13.27
CA PHE A 145 -3.31 -9.35 13.14
C PHE A 145 -4.39 -9.73 14.18
N MET A 146 -4.91 -8.72 14.91
CA MET A 146 -6.04 -8.89 15.82
C MET A 146 -7.36 -8.86 15.04
N VAL A 147 -8.11 -9.96 15.08
CA VAL A 147 -9.48 -9.98 14.55
C VAL A 147 -10.36 -9.12 15.44
N ARG A 148 -11.20 -8.27 14.82
CA ARG A 148 -12.03 -7.30 15.59
C ARG A 148 -13.36 -7.86 16.09
N VAL A 149 -13.61 -9.15 15.81
CA VAL A 149 -14.85 -9.85 16.18
C VAL A 149 -14.53 -11.15 16.89
N GLY A 150 -15.49 -11.67 17.67
CA GLY A 150 -15.38 -12.99 18.26
C GLY A 150 -15.47 -14.10 17.21
N LEU A 151 -14.64 -15.13 17.34
CA LEU A 151 -14.70 -16.33 16.52
C LEU A 151 -15.36 -17.46 17.30
N ALA A 152 -16.37 -18.08 16.68
CA ALA A 152 -17.09 -19.21 17.23
C ALA A 152 -16.72 -20.52 16.53
N ASP A 153 -16.44 -21.57 17.29
CA ASP A 153 -16.36 -22.94 16.77
C ASP A 153 -17.70 -23.65 16.99
N LEU A 154 -18.34 -24.08 15.88
CA LEU A 154 -19.67 -24.67 15.87
C LEU A 154 -19.63 -26.18 15.56
N LYS A 155 -20.40 -26.99 16.31
CA LYS A 155 -20.78 -28.34 15.91
C LYS A 155 -21.83 -28.29 14.78
N LYS A 156 -21.94 -29.36 14.01
CA LYS A 156 -23.01 -29.49 12.98
C LYS A 156 -24.43 -29.29 13.55
N SER A 157 -24.64 -29.60 14.83
CA SER A 157 -25.89 -29.36 15.54
C SER A 157 -26.18 -27.91 15.93
N GLY A 158 -25.29 -26.97 15.62
CA GLY A 158 -25.39 -25.57 16.06
C GLY A 158 -24.86 -25.29 17.47
N ARG A 159 -24.44 -26.31 18.24
CA ARG A 159 -23.87 -26.11 19.58
C ARG A 159 -22.45 -25.54 19.48
N LEU A 160 -22.14 -24.52 20.26
CA LEU A 160 -20.78 -23.97 20.38
C LEU A 160 -19.84 -25.02 21.00
N ARG A 161 -18.66 -25.16 20.41
CA ARG A 161 -17.52 -25.89 21.00
C ARG A 161 -16.60 -24.94 21.73
N GLY A 162 -16.44 -23.71 21.18
CA GLY A 162 -15.57 -22.70 21.72
C GLY A 162 -15.94 -21.33 21.19
N PHE A 163 -15.48 -20.31 21.90
CA PHE A 163 -15.62 -18.91 21.51
C PHE A 163 -14.39 -18.15 21.98
N VAL A 164 -13.77 -17.37 21.07
CA VAL A 164 -12.61 -16.54 21.41
C VAL A 164 -12.90 -15.13 20.95
N GLU A 165 -12.95 -14.19 21.88
CA GLU A 165 -13.17 -12.77 21.58
C GLU A 165 -11.89 -12.13 21.07
N LYS A 166 -11.97 -11.49 19.90
CA LYS A 166 -10.88 -10.73 19.26
C LYS A 166 -9.54 -11.48 19.21
N PRO A 167 -9.50 -12.70 18.66
CA PRO A 167 -8.28 -13.50 18.65
C PRO A 167 -7.19 -12.88 17.77
N LYS A 168 -5.94 -13.14 18.12
CA LYS A 168 -4.81 -12.88 17.25
C LYS A 168 -4.75 -13.97 16.18
N LEU A 169 -4.71 -13.56 14.89
CA LEU A 169 -4.45 -14.51 13.80
C LEU A 169 -2.97 -14.94 13.86
N GLU A 170 -2.74 -16.25 13.82
CA GLU A 170 -1.40 -16.81 13.72
C GLU A 170 -0.81 -16.68 12.31
N LYS A 171 -1.69 -16.56 11.30
CA LYS A 171 -1.26 -16.42 9.90
C LYS A 171 -0.80 -15.00 9.60
N PRO A 172 0.32 -14.83 8.86
CA PRO A 172 0.77 -13.53 8.40
C PRO A 172 -0.29 -12.85 7.51
N VAL A 173 -0.41 -11.54 7.66
CA VAL A 173 -1.34 -10.70 6.88
C VAL A 173 -0.58 -9.66 6.06
N SER A 174 -1.10 -9.34 4.85
CA SER A 174 -0.51 -8.30 4.01
C SER A 174 -0.70 -6.92 4.62
N VAL A 175 0.37 -6.12 4.58
CA VAL A 175 0.38 -4.74 5.08
C VAL A 175 0.24 -3.69 3.98
N GLY A 176 -0.15 -4.08 2.76
CA GLY A 176 -0.39 -3.13 1.66
C GLY A 176 0.88 -2.59 1.01
N ILE A 177 1.99 -3.33 1.07
CA ILE A 177 3.23 -3.01 0.37
C ILE A 177 3.67 -4.22 -0.43
N ILE A 178 3.98 -4.01 -1.71
CA ILE A 178 4.36 -5.07 -2.64
C ILE A 178 5.52 -4.59 -3.50
N VAL A 179 6.54 -5.41 -3.68
CA VAL A 179 7.59 -5.19 -4.68
C VAL A 179 7.36 -6.12 -5.85
N PHE A 180 7.34 -5.57 -7.06
CA PHE A 180 7.20 -6.30 -8.31
C PHE A 180 8.43 -6.11 -9.20
N LYS A 181 8.79 -7.13 -9.99
CA LYS A 181 9.56 -6.88 -11.21
C LYS A 181 8.69 -6.19 -12.25
N GLY A 182 9.26 -5.23 -12.98
CA GLY A 182 8.55 -4.54 -14.06
C GLY A 182 8.03 -5.48 -15.15
N GLU A 183 8.70 -6.62 -15.39
CA GLU A 183 8.24 -7.67 -16.31
C GLU A 183 6.80 -8.15 -16.04
N ASN A 184 6.33 -8.06 -14.78
CA ASN A 184 4.95 -8.43 -14.39
C ASN A 184 3.88 -7.46 -14.92
N LEU A 185 4.27 -6.33 -15.50
CA LEU A 185 3.35 -5.44 -16.20
C LEU A 185 2.66 -6.17 -17.37
N LYS A 186 3.37 -7.11 -18.03
CA LYS A 186 2.79 -7.97 -19.08
C LYS A 186 1.70 -8.90 -18.54
N ASP A 187 1.91 -9.46 -17.34
CA ASP A 187 0.89 -10.30 -16.69
C ASP A 187 -0.35 -9.49 -16.33
N MET A 188 -0.14 -8.27 -15.84
CA MET A 188 -1.25 -7.35 -15.54
C MET A 188 -2.03 -6.97 -16.81
N GLU A 189 -1.34 -6.75 -17.95
CA GLU A 189 -1.98 -6.51 -19.26
C GLU A 189 -2.80 -7.72 -19.73
N MET A 190 -2.30 -8.96 -19.54
CA MET A 190 -3.05 -10.17 -19.86
C MET A 190 -4.33 -10.27 -19.02
N LEU A 191 -4.20 -10.10 -17.69
CA LEU A 191 -5.35 -10.11 -16.78
C LEU A 191 -6.37 -9.01 -17.14
N LYS A 192 -5.90 -7.85 -17.60
CA LYS A 192 -6.79 -6.74 -18.01
C LYS A 192 -7.61 -7.04 -19.24
N LYS A 193 -7.13 -7.88 -20.17
CA LYS A 193 -7.89 -8.34 -21.33
C LYS A 193 -9.07 -9.22 -20.92
N GLU A 194 -8.93 -9.98 -19.84
CA GLU A 194 -9.93 -10.92 -19.34
C GLU A 194 -10.90 -10.28 -18.33
N LYS A 195 -10.46 -9.24 -17.60
CA LYS A 195 -11.21 -8.65 -16.47
C LYS A 195 -11.39 -7.15 -16.64
N ARG A 196 -12.60 -6.66 -16.39
CA ARG A 196 -12.90 -5.23 -16.40
C ARG A 196 -12.17 -4.46 -15.28
N VAL A 197 -11.99 -5.08 -14.10
CA VAL A 197 -11.32 -4.51 -12.93
C VAL A 197 -10.24 -5.50 -12.51
N VAL A 198 -9.00 -5.05 -12.40
CA VAL A 198 -7.87 -5.88 -11.96
C VAL A 198 -7.25 -5.29 -10.70
N ASP A 199 -7.18 -6.10 -9.65
CA ASP A 199 -6.61 -5.72 -8.35
C ASP A 199 -5.28 -6.44 -8.09
N LEU A 200 -4.30 -5.73 -7.53
CA LEU A 200 -2.97 -6.29 -7.28
C LEU A 200 -3.02 -7.50 -6.35
N MET A 201 -3.73 -7.38 -5.22
CA MET A 201 -3.75 -8.45 -4.20
C MET A 201 -4.73 -9.56 -4.55
N ARG A 202 -5.90 -9.21 -5.12
CA ARG A 202 -6.96 -10.20 -5.42
C ARG A 202 -6.70 -10.97 -6.69
N ASP A 203 -6.10 -10.32 -7.71
CA ASP A 203 -5.99 -10.89 -9.04
C ASP A 203 -4.54 -11.19 -9.42
N VAL A 204 -3.62 -10.21 -9.28
CA VAL A 204 -2.24 -10.34 -9.78
C VAL A 204 -1.43 -11.31 -8.92
N ILE A 205 -1.42 -11.16 -7.60
CA ILE A 205 -0.64 -12.05 -6.72
C ILE A 205 -1.07 -13.51 -6.87
N PRO A 206 -2.37 -13.88 -6.81
CA PRO A 206 -2.78 -15.27 -7.05
C PRO A 206 -2.44 -15.76 -8.46
N TYR A 207 -2.56 -14.92 -9.47
CA TYR A 207 -2.19 -15.29 -10.84
C TYR A 207 -0.70 -15.66 -10.94
N LEU A 208 0.18 -14.83 -10.39
CA LEU A 208 1.62 -15.10 -10.40
C LEU A 208 1.96 -16.42 -9.68
N ILE A 209 1.31 -16.70 -8.54
CA ILE A 209 1.48 -17.95 -7.79
C ILE A 209 1.02 -19.14 -8.63
N ASN A 210 -0.18 -19.06 -9.22
CA ASN A 210 -0.79 -20.15 -9.99
C ASN A 210 -0.03 -20.45 -11.30
N THR A 211 0.68 -19.46 -11.85
CA THR A 211 1.54 -19.62 -13.03
C THR A 211 2.97 -20.05 -12.68
N GLY A 212 3.25 -20.38 -11.42
CA GLY A 212 4.54 -20.86 -10.96
C GLY A 212 5.64 -19.79 -10.86
N LYS A 213 5.29 -18.52 -10.94
CA LYS A 213 6.26 -17.43 -10.75
C LYS A 213 6.66 -17.32 -9.27
N PRO A 214 7.93 -17.01 -8.97
CA PRO A 214 8.42 -16.95 -7.59
C PRO A 214 7.82 -15.73 -6.87
N VAL A 215 6.84 -15.96 -6.01
CA VAL A 215 6.22 -14.97 -5.12
C VAL A 215 6.60 -15.27 -3.69
N TYR A 216 7.13 -14.28 -2.98
CA TYR A 216 7.60 -14.43 -1.59
C TYR A 216 6.89 -13.48 -0.64
N GLY A 217 6.79 -13.87 0.64
CA GLY A 217 6.42 -13.01 1.75
C GLY A 217 7.67 -12.49 2.47
N PHE A 218 7.72 -11.18 2.71
CA PHE A 218 8.69 -10.55 3.59
C PHE A 218 8.01 -10.29 4.93
N LEU A 219 8.29 -11.14 5.93
CA LEU A 219 7.74 -11.01 7.27
C LEU A 219 8.47 -9.91 8.03
N SER A 220 7.73 -8.97 8.61
CA SER A 220 8.24 -7.85 9.38
C SER A 220 7.41 -7.66 10.65
N ASP A 221 8.08 -7.34 11.76
CA ASP A 221 7.46 -6.95 13.03
C ASP A 221 7.30 -5.42 13.14
N ALA A 222 7.48 -4.71 12.02
CA ALA A 222 7.27 -3.27 11.94
C ALA A 222 5.84 -2.90 12.35
N PHE A 223 5.69 -1.74 12.98
CA PHE A 223 4.38 -1.16 13.19
C PHE A 223 3.69 -0.91 11.85
N TRP A 224 2.42 -1.27 11.74
CA TRP A 224 1.58 -0.91 10.62
C TRP A 224 0.14 -0.63 11.06
N TYR A 225 -0.51 0.30 10.39
CA TYR A 225 -1.85 0.74 10.71
C TYR A 225 -2.60 1.18 9.45
N ASP A 226 -3.77 0.55 9.20
CA ASP A 226 -4.68 0.95 8.12
C ASP A 226 -5.57 2.10 8.61
N VAL A 227 -5.37 3.31 8.05
CA VAL A 227 -6.16 4.52 8.33
C VAL A 227 -7.35 4.63 7.37
N GLY A 228 -7.93 3.50 7.00
CA GLY A 228 -8.97 3.42 5.96
C GLY A 228 -10.41 3.62 6.46
N SER A 229 -10.67 3.85 7.76
CA SER A 229 -12.01 4.07 8.32
C SER A 229 -12.01 5.11 9.44
N MET A 230 -13.18 5.72 9.72
CA MET A 230 -13.34 6.67 10.82
C MET A 230 -12.93 6.05 12.15
N GLU A 231 -13.39 4.85 12.44
CA GLU A 231 -13.02 4.13 13.66
C GLU A 231 -11.50 3.96 13.81
N ALA A 232 -10.81 3.61 12.71
CA ALA A 232 -9.37 3.48 12.72
C ALA A 232 -8.69 4.84 12.92
N TYR A 233 -9.19 5.89 12.28
CA TYR A 233 -8.65 7.25 12.41
C TYR A 233 -8.77 7.78 13.84
N GLU A 234 -9.94 7.64 14.48
CA GLU A 234 -10.17 8.06 15.87
C GLU A 234 -9.32 7.29 16.89
N LYS A 235 -9.03 5.99 16.62
CA LYS A 235 -8.21 5.16 17.49
C LYS A 235 -6.71 5.34 17.30
N LEU A 236 -6.28 6.05 16.26
CA LEU A 236 -4.86 6.29 16.01
C LEU A 236 -4.30 7.29 17.03
N ASN A 237 -3.51 6.79 18.00
CA ASN A 237 -2.97 7.62 19.06
C ASN A 237 -1.90 8.60 18.51
N PRO A 238 -2.10 9.94 18.61
CA PRO A 238 -1.16 10.91 18.07
C PRO A 238 0.24 10.86 18.72
N LYS A 239 0.34 10.52 20.02
CA LYS A 239 1.62 10.38 20.71
C LYS A 239 2.39 9.16 20.22
N LEU A 240 1.68 8.06 19.93
CA LEU A 240 2.29 6.86 19.34
C LEU A 240 2.87 7.17 17.95
N VAL A 241 2.14 7.91 17.13
CA VAL A 241 2.62 8.37 15.81
C VAL A 241 3.90 9.19 15.97
N GLU A 242 3.92 10.17 16.90
CA GLU A 242 5.12 10.99 17.14
C GLU A 242 6.31 10.11 17.58
N ASN A 243 6.10 9.22 18.54
CA ASN A 243 7.17 8.35 19.04
C ASN A 243 7.78 7.44 17.97
N LEU A 244 6.94 6.87 17.10
CA LEU A 244 7.38 5.91 16.08
C LEU A 244 7.94 6.56 14.81
N PHE A 245 7.55 7.80 14.50
CA PHE A 245 7.81 8.42 13.19
C PHE A 245 8.55 9.76 13.28
N SER A 246 8.92 10.25 14.47
CA SER A 246 9.63 11.54 14.62
C SER A 246 10.95 11.60 13.83
N TYR A 247 11.62 10.45 13.66
CA TYR A 247 12.87 10.36 12.90
C TYR A 247 12.74 10.74 11.43
N LEU A 248 11.54 10.61 10.85
CA LEU A 248 11.25 11.00 9.46
C LEU A 248 11.24 12.53 9.24
N PHE A 249 11.21 13.31 10.32
CA PHE A 249 11.09 14.77 10.27
C PHE A 249 12.33 15.51 10.78
N LYS A 250 13.43 14.77 10.95
CA LYS A 250 14.74 15.31 11.32
C LYS A 250 15.52 15.81 10.12
#